data_1982f19687113ba6908eb5dd351faff4
#
_entry.id   1982f19687113ba6908eb5dd351faff4
#
_cell.length_a   1.000
_cell.length_b   1.000
_cell.length_c   1.000
_cell.angle_alpha   90.00
_cell.angle_beta   90.00
_cell.angle_gamma   90.00
#
_symmetry.space_group_name_H-M   'P 1'
#
loop_
_entity.id
_entity.type
_entity.pdbx_description
1 polymer ?
#
loop_
_entity_poly.entity_id
_entity_poly.type
_entity_poly.pdbx_seq_one_letter_code
_entity_poly.pdbx_strand_id
1 'polypeptide(L)'
;MGKALYYTCAMMNRTLVKHVLDSEEEMPDVLIQGWVRTRRDSKAFSFLEVNDGSSVASLQVVADEGIPGYERIGEMATGSAVSIRGALVAGQGRQRWELRAASLELVGAVPDSYPLQKKGHTPEFLRSIAHLRPRTNLFGAVFRMRSRLAFAIHRFFQERDFSWVSTPIITASDCEGAGEMFRVTTLDVGDAASRDASRDFFGKAAYLTVSGQLEGEAFACALSNIYTFGPTFRAENSNTTRHAAEFWMVEPEMAFCDLYGDCLLYTSPSPRDLRRSRM
;
A
#
# COMPACT_ATOMS: atom_id res chain seq x y z
N MET A 1 -2.14 -16.58 28.88
CA MET A 1 -2.70 -15.22 28.87
C MET A 1 -1.56 -14.22 28.67
N GLY A 2 -1.18 -13.98 27.44
CA GLY A 2 -0.11 -13.03 27.06
C GLY A 2 -0.73 -11.66 26.86
N LYS A 3 -0.35 -10.70 27.70
CA LYS A 3 -0.61 -9.28 27.44
C LYS A 3 0.13 -8.93 26.16
N ALA A 4 -0.62 -8.66 25.07
CA ALA A 4 -0.06 -8.04 23.89
C ALA A 4 0.59 -6.73 24.34
N LEU A 5 1.91 -6.66 24.21
CA LEU A 5 2.63 -5.39 24.33
C LEU A 5 2.17 -4.52 23.17
N TYR A 6 1.18 -3.69 23.42
CA TYR A 6 0.96 -2.52 22.61
C TYR A 6 2.17 -1.61 22.83
N TYR A 7 3.17 -1.70 21.98
CA TYR A 7 4.06 -0.59 21.74
C TYR A 7 3.21 0.50 21.12
N THR A 8 2.45 1.20 21.94
CA THR A 8 1.91 2.49 21.59
C THR A 8 3.13 3.31 21.21
N CYS A 9 3.10 3.83 19.99
CA CYS A 9 4.07 4.79 19.50
C CYS A 9 3.96 6.06 20.36
N ALA A 10 4.50 6.01 21.57
CA ALA A 10 4.46 7.08 22.57
C ALA A 10 5.26 8.33 22.14
N MET A 11 5.80 8.34 20.92
CA MET A 11 6.46 9.49 20.31
C MET A 11 5.58 10.37 19.44
N MET A 12 4.32 9.99 19.17
CA MET A 12 3.38 10.84 18.46
C MET A 12 2.19 11.13 19.37
N ASN A 13 2.11 12.34 19.91
CA ASN A 13 0.97 12.82 20.72
C ASN A 13 -0.36 12.89 19.93
N ARG A 14 -0.45 12.29 18.73
CA ARG A 14 -1.65 12.31 17.89
C ARG A 14 -2.45 11.02 17.99
N THR A 15 -3.76 11.14 17.91
CA THR A 15 -4.68 10.01 17.76
C THR A 15 -4.95 9.75 16.28
N LEU A 16 -4.90 8.48 15.84
CA LEU A 16 -5.23 8.13 14.45
C LEU A 16 -6.73 8.25 14.20
N VAL A 17 -7.09 8.76 13.03
CA VAL A 17 -8.49 8.88 12.58
C VAL A 17 -9.22 7.55 12.69
N LYS A 18 -8.57 6.44 12.37
CA LYS A 18 -9.15 5.10 12.54
C LYS A 18 -9.59 4.84 13.98
N HIS A 19 -8.75 5.14 14.97
CA HIS A 19 -9.06 4.88 16.38
C HIS A 19 -10.20 5.77 16.88
N VAL A 20 -10.26 6.99 16.35
CA VAL A 20 -11.35 7.93 16.65
C VAL A 20 -12.68 7.43 16.08
N LEU A 21 -12.66 6.95 14.83
CA LEU A 21 -13.87 6.42 14.17
C LEU A 21 -14.35 5.10 14.78
N ASP A 22 -13.45 4.28 15.31
CA ASP A 22 -13.73 3.01 15.97
C ASP A 22 -14.03 3.18 17.48
N SER A 23 -13.98 4.42 18.02
CA SER A 23 -14.26 4.68 19.43
C SER A 23 -15.70 4.32 19.81
N GLU A 24 -15.86 3.85 21.04
CA GLU A 24 -17.19 3.60 21.64
C GLU A 24 -17.69 4.77 22.47
N GLU A 25 -16.78 5.67 22.88
CA GLU A 25 -17.04 6.78 23.81
C GLU A 25 -16.54 8.11 23.24
N GLU A 26 -17.08 9.21 23.76
CA GLU A 26 -16.58 10.55 23.52
C GLU A 26 -15.19 10.72 24.13
N MET A 27 -14.37 11.58 23.51
CA MET A 27 -13.03 11.89 23.99
C MET A 27 -12.89 13.40 24.21
N PRO A 28 -12.58 13.86 25.42
CA PRO A 28 -12.58 15.29 25.74
C PRO A 28 -11.43 16.06 25.07
N ASP A 29 -10.33 15.40 24.75
CA ASP A 29 -9.14 16.03 24.17
C ASP A 29 -8.43 15.07 23.20
N VAL A 30 -8.51 15.38 21.91
CA VAL A 30 -7.93 14.59 20.83
C VAL A 30 -7.11 15.50 19.92
N LEU A 31 -5.90 15.07 19.57
CA LEU A 31 -5.06 15.71 18.56
C LEU A 31 -5.08 14.88 17.28
N ILE A 32 -5.64 15.44 16.22
CA ILE A 32 -5.64 14.85 14.87
C ILE A 32 -4.69 15.64 13.98
N GLN A 33 -3.82 14.92 13.27
CA GLN A 33 -2.97 15.47 12.22
C GLN A 33 -3.22 14.72 10.94
N GLY A 34 -3.52 15.43 9.86
CA GLY A 34 -3.89 14.80 8.59
C GLY A 34 -4.00 15.80 7.45
N TRP A 35 -4.65 15.37 6.40
CA TRP A 35 -4.86 16.16 5.20
C TRP A 35 -6.34 16.46 4.99
N VAL A 36 -6.63 17.70 4.63
CA VAL A 36 -7.99 18.14 4.29
C VAL A 36 -8.44 17.44 3.01
N ARG A 37 -9.59 16.79 3.05
CA ARG A 37 -10.27 16.20 1.88
C ARG A 37 -11.26 17.15 1.26
N THR A 38 -12.07 17.76 2.10
CA THR A 38 -13.04 18.76 1.68
C THR A 38 -13.18 19.82 2.77
N ARG A 39 -13.53 21.04 2.35
CA ARG A 39 -13.96 22.13 3.23
C ARG A 39 -15.29 22.68 2.74
N ARG A 40 -16.15 23.03 3.68
CA ARG A 40 -17.41 23.76 3.44
C ARG A 40 -17.57 24.80 4.51
N ASP A 41 -17.69 26.04 4.10
CA ASP A 41 -17.88 27.16 4.99
C ASP A 41 -19.38 27.46 5.16
N SER A 42 -19.80 27.83 6.38
CA SER A 42 -21.09 28.32 6.77
C SER A 42 -20.92 29.72 7.37
N LYS A 43 -21.99 30.34 7.84
CA LYS A 43 -21.93 31.72 8.36
C LYS A 43 -21.13 31.86 9.66
N ALA A 44 -21.16 30.86 10.53
CA ALA A 44 -20.58 30.91 11.88
C ALA A 44 -19.56 29.80 12.14
N PHE A 45 -19.40 28.86 11.23
CA PHE A 45 -18.50 27.72 11.38
C PHE A 45 -18.12 27.12 10.03
N SER A 46 -17.06 26.34 10.02
CA SER A 46 -16.62 25.57 8.85
C SER A 46 -16.59 24.07 9.15
N PHE A 47 -16.93 23.28 8.14
CA PHE A 47 -16.73 21.83 8.15
C PHE A 47 -15.48 21.47 7.37
N LEU A 48 -14.63 20.65 7.97
CA LEU A 48 -13.49 20.01 7.31
C LEU A 48 -13.68 18.49 7.35
N GLU A 49 -13.41 17.80 6.24
CA GLU A 49 -13.17 16.37 6.26
C GLU A 49 -11.66 16.14 6.27
N VAL A 50 -11.15 15.51 7.33
CA VAL A 50 -9.72 15.25 7.53
C VAL A 50 -9.43 13.76 7.49
N ASN A 51 -8.38 13.38 6.79
CA ASN A 51 -7.92 12.00 6.68
C ASN A 51 -6.40 11.94 6.93
N ASP A 52 -5.98 11.06 7.82
CA ASP A 52 -4.58 10.86 8.18
C ASP A 52 -3.93 9.65 7.50
N GLY A 53 -4.67 8.98 6.61
CA GLY A 53 -4.22 7.77 5.92
C GLY A 53 -4.48 6.47 6.71
N SER A 54 -4.89 6.50 7.96
CA SER A 54 -5.14 5.29 8.76
C SER A 54 -6.44 4.56 8.40
N SER A 55 -7.41 5.27 7.77
CA SER A 55 -8.70 4.75 7.33
C SER A 55 -9.03 5.21 5.91
N VAL A 56 -9.96 4.52 5.24
CA VAL A 56 -10.59 5.00 4.00
C VAL A 56 -11.57 6.14 4.32
N ALA A 57 -12.27 6.04 5.46
CA ALA A 57 -13.16 7.07 5.94
C ALA A 57 -12.38 8.28 6.47
N SER A 58 -12.96 9.46 6.33
CA SER A 58 -12.44 10.70 6.87
C SER A 58 -13.22 11.09 8.12
N LEU A 59 -12.59 11.83 9.02
CA LEU A 59 -13.24 12.40 10.19
C LEU A 59 -13.81 13.78 9.84
N GLN A 60 -15.07 14.01 10.19
CA GLN A 60 -15.67 15.34 10.12
C GLN A 60 -15.19 16.19 11.30
N VAL A 61 -14.72 17.37 10.99
CA VAL A 61 -14.31 18.39 11.96
C VAL A 61 -15.24 19.58 11.82
N VAL A 62 -15.75 20.07 12.96
CA VAL A 62 -16.53 21.29 13.07
C VAL A 62 -15.64 22.33 13.72
N ALA A 63 -15.40 23.43 13.03
CA ALA A 63 -14.58 24.55 13.50
C ALA A 63 -15.43 25.80 13.60
N ASP A 64 -15.67 26.28 14.81
CA ASP A 64 -16.43 27.49 15.05
C ASP A 64 -15.57 28.74 14.81
N GLU A 65 -16.18 29.82 14.35
CA GLU A 65 -15.52 31.12 14.21
C GLU A 65 -15.03 31.60 15.60
N GLY A 66 -13.78 32.08 15.64
CA GLY A 66 -13.18 32.57 16.88
C GLY A 66 -12.28 31.61 17.63
N ILE A 67 -12.18 30.33 17.23
CA ILE A 67 -11.14 29.44 17.79
C ILE A 67 -9.77 29.84 17.25
N PRO A 68 -8.67 29.60 18.00
CA PRO A 68 -7.30 29.82 17.50
C PRO A 68 -7.04 29.12 16.19
N GLY A 69 -6.51 29.84 15.20
CA GLY A 69 -6.17 29.32 13.86
C GLY A 69 -7.32 29.38 12.84
N TYR A 70 -8.54 29.76 13.25
CA TYR A 70 -9.68 29.89 12.32
C TYR A 70 -9.46 30.97 11.26
N GLU A 71 -8.71 32.01 11.56
CA GLU A 71 -8.34 33.07 10.62
C GLU A 71 -7.66 32.55 9.36
N ARG A 72 -7.02 31.36 9.44
CA ARG A 72 -6.39 30.69 8.30
C ARG A 72 -7.25 29.62 7.65
N ILE A 73 -8.52 29.48 8.05
CA ILE A 73 -9.41 28.43 7.51
C ILE A 73 -9.53 28.52 5.98
N GLY A 74 -9.51 29.74 5.44
CA GLY A 74 -9.55 30.00 3.99
C GLY A 74 -8.41 29.36 3.21
N GLU A 75 -7.26 29.17 3.82
CA GLU A 75 -6.07 28.55 3.22
C GLU A 75 -6.09 27.00 3.28
N MET A 76 -6.97 26.42 4.08
CA MET A 76 -7.08 24.97 4.29
C MET A 76 -7.84 24.30 3.14
N ALA A 77 -7.26 24.36 1.94
CA ALA A 77 -7.81 23.74 0.73
C ALA A 77 -7.61 22.22 0.72
N THR A 78 -8.26 21.53 -0.23
CA THR A 78 -8.08 20.08 -0.45
C THR A 78 -6.61 19.73 -0.61
N GLY A 79 -6.10 18.86 0.25
CA GLY A 79 -4.71 18.42 0.25
C GLY A 79 -3.81 19.16 1.25
N SER A 80 -4.25 20.27 1.85
CA SER A 80 -3.51 20.97 2.91
C SER A 80 -3.28 20.06 4.11
N ALA A 81 -2.13 20.14 4.73
CA ALA A 81 -1.81 19.44 5.97
C ALA A 81 -2.23 20.29 7.17
N VAL A 82 -2.95 19.69 8.10
CA VAL A 82 -3.50 20.35 9.28
C VAL A 82 -3.24 19.58 10.56
N SER A 83 -3.16 20.33 11.68
CA SER A 83 -3.11 19.81 13.04
C SER A 83 -4.28 20.43 13.81
N ILE A 84 -5.15 19.58 14.36
CA ILE A 84 -6.42 19.99 14.94
C ILE A 84 -6.56 19.35 16.30
N ARG A 85 -6.78 20.17 17.33
CA ARG A 85 -7.08 19.72 18.68
C ARG A 85 -8.53 20.03 19.03
N GLY A 86 -9.20 19.09 19.69
CA GLY A 86 -10.61 19.29 20.05
C GLY A 86 -11.21 18.10 20.79
N ALA A 87 -12.50 18.15 21.00
CA ALA A 87 -13.28 17.09 21.62
C ALA A 87 -13.99 16.24 20.57
N LEU A 88 -13.91 14.92 20.71
CA LEU A 88 -14.71 13.97 19.95
C LEU A 88 -16.09 13.88 20.58
N VAL A 89 -17.12 14.17 19.81
CA VAL A 89 -18.52 14.17 20.27
C VAL A 89 -19.38 13.36 19.30
N ALA A 90 -20.57 12.98 19.78
CA ALA A 90 -21.55 12.32 18.92
C ALA A 90 -21.93 13.21 17.72
N GLY A 91 -21.84 12.65 16.53
CA GLY A 91 -22.13 13.35 15.28
C GLY A 91 -23.63 13.64 15.11
N GLN A 92 -23.95 14.81 14.61
CA GLN A 92 -25.33 15.22 14.33
C GLN A 92 -25.82 14.77 12.93
N GLY A 93 -24.94 14.19 12.09
CA GLY A 93 -25.20 13.84 10.71
C GLY A 93 -25.09 12.33 10.41
N ARG A 94 -24.47 12.01 9.27
CA ARG A 94 -24.27 10.63 8.84
C ARG A 94 -23.14 9.90 9.57
N GLN A 95 -22.20 10.66 10.15
CA GLN A 95 -21.08 10.08 10.87
C GLN A 95 -21.45 9.92 12.35
N ARG A 96 -21.00 8.81 12.93
CA ARG A 96 -21.18 8.55 14.37
C ARG A 96 -20.45 9.58 15.22
N TRP A 97 -19.28 10.02 14.75
CA TRP A 97 -18.39 10.91 15.48
C TRP A 97 -18.05 12.16 14.69
N GLU A 98 -17.95 13.27 15.39
CA GLU A 98 -17.45 14.57 14.91
C GLU A 98 -16.39 15.09 15.86
N LEU A 99 -15.36 15.73 15.34
CA LEU A 99 -14.36 16.45 16.13
C LEU A 99 -14.78 17.93 16.21
N ARG A 100 -15.15 18.39 17.38
CA ARG A 100 -15.31 19.82 17.65
C ARG A 100 -13.96 20.43 17.93
N ALA A 101 -13.46 21.23 17.00
CA ALA A 101 -12.16 21.85 17.09
C ALA A 101 -12.11 22.89 18.20
N ALA A 102 -11.10 22.82 19.05
CA ALA A 102 -10.72 23.86 20.01
C ALA A 102 -9.60 24.73 19.45
N SER A 103 -8.78 24.20 18.54
CA SER A 103 -7.75 24.95 17.81
C SER A 103 -7.42 24.28 16.48
N LEU A 104 -6.99 25.09 15.51
CA LEU A 104 -6.56 24.70 14.19
C LEU A 104 -5.14 25.22 13.91
N GLU A 105 -4.34 24.42 13.25
CA GLU A 105 -3.04 24.82 12.75
C GLU A 105 -2.91 24.36 11.30
N LEU A 106 -2.61 25.29 10.40
CA LEU A 106 -2.21 24.97 9.02
C LEU A 106 -0.73 24.62 9.01
N VAL A 107 -0.41 23.33 8.97
CA VAL A 107 0.96 22.81 8.93
C VAL A 107 1.60 23.03 7.57
N GLY A 108 0.82 22.86 6.50
CA GLY A 108 1.29 23.09 5.14
C GLY A 108 0.14 23.34 4.16
N ALA A 109 0.21 24.45 3.49
CA ALA A 109 -0.74 24.80 2.43
C ALA A 109 -0.39 24.05 1.12
N VAL A 110 -1.39 23.91 0.26
CA VAL A 110 -1.19 23.44 -1.12
C VAL A 110 -1.18 24.60 -2.09
N PRO A 111 -0.42 24.53 -3.18
CA PRO A 111 -0.49 25.53 -4.24
C PRO A 111 -1.83 25.43 -5.00
N ASP A 112 -2.24 26.53 -5.65
CA ASP A 112 -3.46 26.55 -6.48
C ASP A 112 -3.45 25.52 -7.60
N SER A 113 -2.26 25.11 -8.05
CA SER A 113 -2.03 24.08 -9.06
C SER A 113 -2.21 22.65 -8.56
N TYR A 114 -2.59 22.42 -7.28
CA TYR A 114 -2.74 21.07 -6.73
C TYR A 114 -3.79 20.26 -7.51
N PRO A 115 -3.40 19.12 -8.13
CA PRO A 115 -4.23 18.50 -9.16
C PRO A 115 -5.39 17.67 -8.60
N LEU A 116 -5.32 17.22 -7.33
CA LEU A 116 -6.40 16.44 -6.74
C LEU A 116 -7.49 17.37 -6.24
N GLN A 117 -8.66 17.23 -6.83
CA GLN A 117 -9.86 17.98 -6.50
C GLN A 117 -10.88 17.09 -5.80
N LYS A 118 -11.95 17.67 -5.25
CA LYS A 118 -13.07 16.95 -4.62
C LYS A 118 -13.77 15.97 -5.56
N LYS A 119 -13.70 16.17 -6.88
CA LYS A 119 -14.31 15.31 -7.90
C LYS A 119 -13.57 13.98 -8.08
N GLY A 120 -14.24 12.97 -8.62
CA GLY A 120 -13.60 11.73 -9.06
C GLY A 120 -12.57 11.97 -10.17
N HIS A 121 -11.50 11.19 -10.15
CA HIS A 121 -10.44 11.20 -11.17
C HIS A 121 -10.37 9.84 -11.85
N THR A 122 -10.10 9.82 -13.16
CA THR A 122 -9.92 8.56 -13.89
C THR A 122 -8.59 7.89 -13.52
N PRO A 123 -8.49 6.55 -13.61
CA PRO A 123 -7.22 5.85 -13.39
C PRO A 123 -6.10 6.33 -14.30
N GLU A 124 -6.40 6.70 -15.56
CA GLU A 124 -5.45 7.22 -16.54
C GLU A 124 -4.83 8.53 -16.06
N PHE A 125 -5.66 9.48 -15.63
CA PHE A 125 -5.20 10.74 -15.07
C PHE A 125 -4.35 10.49 -13.80
N LEU A 126 -4.79 9.58 -12.92
CA LEU A 126 -4.05 9.28 -11.70
C LEU A 126 -2.69 8.61 -11.96
N ARG A 127 -2.51 7.94 -13.11
CA ARG A 127 -1.19 7.43 -13.53
C ARG A 127 -0.24 8.56 -13.92
N SER A 128 -0.73 9.65 -14.53
CA SER A 128 0.10 10.80 -14.87
C SER A 128 0.61 11.59 -13.65
N ILE A 129 -0.08 11.44 -12.50
CA ILE A 129 0.30 12.02 -11.19
C ILE A 129 0.56 10.92 -10.17
N ALA A 130 1.35 9.93 -10.52
CA ALA A 130 1.54 8.69 -9.76
C ALA A 130 1.92 8.91 -8.28
N HIS A 131 2.69 9.95 -7.97
CA HIS A 131 3.09 10.33 -6.61
C HIS A 131 1.93 10.82 -5.72
N LEU A 132 0.82 11.25 -6.30
CA LEU A 132 -0.38 11.71 -5.57
C LEU A 132 -1.51 10.67 -5.57
N ARG A 133 -1.51 9.70 -6.48
CA ARG A 133 -2.60 8.71 -6.58
C ARG A 133 -2.91 7.95 -5.28
N PRO A 134 -1.94 7.64 -4.38
CA PRO A 134 -2.24 6.98 -3.11
C PRO A 134 -3.16 7.78 -2.19
N ARG A 135 -3.24 9.10 -2.40
CA ARG A 135 -4.11 9.99 -1.62
C ARG A 135 -5.59 9.88 -2.02
N THR A 136 -5.91 9.22 -3.13
CA THR A 136 -7.30 8.99 -3.56
C THR A 136 -7.90 7.78 -2.84
N ASN A 137 -9.22 7.75 -2.68
CA ASN A 137 -9.91 6.65 -2.00
C ASN A 137 -9.67 5.33 -2.71
N LEU A 138 -9.75 5.30 -4.05
CA LEU A 138 -9.53 4.10 -4.85
C LEU A 138 -8.12 3.51 -4.63
N PHE A 139 -7.07 4.29 -4.91
CA PHE A 139 -5.71 3.78 -4.78
C PHE A 139 -5.29 3.60 -3.32
N GLY A 140 -5.79 4.44 -2.41
CA GLY A 140 -5.62 4.24 -0.98
C GLY A 140 -6.20 2.89 -0.51
N ALA A 141 -7.37 2.50 -1.00
CA ALA A 141 -7.97 1.19 -0.71
C ALA A 141 -7.16 0.05 -1.34
N VAL A 142 -6.75 0.19 -2.62
CA VAL A 142 -5.92 -0.80 -3.33
C VAL A 142 -4.61 -1.07 -2.59
N PHE A 143 -3.87 -0.02 -2.18
CA PHE A 143 -2.59 -0.21 -1.48
C PHE A 143 -2.77 -0.80 -0.08
N ARG A 144 -3.84 -0.46 0.65
CA ARG A 144 -4.15 -1.13 1.92
C ARG A 144 -4.48 -2.60 1.73
N MET A 145 -5.28 -2.94 0.70
CA MET A 145 -5.59 -4.33 0.38
C MET A 145 -4.33 -5.10 0.00
N ARG A 146 -3.48 -4.53 -0.87
CA ARG A 146 -2.19 -5.13 -1.24
C ARG A 146 -1.32 -5.42 0.00
N SER A 147 -1.21 -4.47 0.92
CA SER A 147 -0.46 -4.66 2.17
C SER A 147 -1.02 -5.80 3.02
N ARG A 148 -2.35 -5.86 3.17
CA ARG A 148 -3.01 -6.93 3.95
C ARG A 148 -2.86 -8.29 3.30
N LEU A 149 -2.99 -8.34 1.96
CA LEU A 149 -2.82 -9.58 1.20
C LEU A 149 -1.38 -10.10 1.29
N ALA A 150 -0.37 -9.23 1.15
CA ALA A 150 1.02 -9.62 1.31
C ALA A 150 1.29 -10.22 2.70
N PHE A 151 0.79 -9.59 3.76
CA PHE A 151 0.91 -10.13 5.11
C PHE A 151 0.16 -11.47 5.27
N ALA A 152 -1.02 -11.62 4.66
CA ALA A 152 -1.79 -12.86 4.70
C ALA A 152 -1.06 -14.01 3.98
N ILE A 153 -0.39 -13.74 2.87
CA ILE A 153 0.45 -14.71 2.16
C ILE A 153 1.59 -15.18 3.06
N HIS A 154 2.34 -14.23 3.65
CA HIS A 154 3.42 -14.59 4.57
C HIS A 154 2.89 -15.43 5.74
N ARG A 155 1.78 -15.01 6.35
CA ARG A 155 1.18 -15.75 7.47
C ARG A 155 0.77 -17.16 7.08
N PHE A 156 0.14 -17.33 5.90
CA PHE A 156 -0.30 -18.63 5.40
C PHE A 156 0.86 -19.63 5.31
N PHE A 157 1.98 -19.22 4.73
CA PHE A 157 3.14 -20.08 4.57
C PHE A 157 3.90 -20.29 5.89
N GLN A 158 4.10 -19.25 6.68
CA GLN A 158 4.81 -19.33 7.95
C GLN A 158 4.08 -20.24 8.97
N GLU A 159 2.75 -20.20 9.01
CA GLU A 159 1.92 -21.10 9.86
C GLU A 159 1.96 -22.57 9.39
N ARG A 160 2.58 -22.86 8.24
CA ARG A 160 2.77 -24.20 7.64
C ARG A 160 4.22 -24.62 7.55
N ASP A 161 5.07 -24.01 8.36
CA ASP A 161 6.51 -24.29 8.45
C ASP A 161 7.28 -24.06 7.14
N PHE A 162 6.81 -23.14 6.29
CA PHE A 162 7.57 -22.68 5.14
C PHE A 162 8.48 -21.50 5.50
N SER A 163 9.70 -21.53 5.02
CA SER A 163 10.66 -20.44 5.13
C SER A 163 10.52 -19.48 3.95
N TRP A 164 10.37 -18.19 4.20
CA TRP A 164 10.45 -17.19 3.13
C TRP A 164 11.88 -16.95 2.69
N VAL A 165 12.11 -17.01 1.38
CA VAL A 165 13.42 -16.78 0.77
C VAL A 165 13.35 -15.54 -0.13
N SER A 166 14.26 -14.60 0.09
CA SER A 166 14.46 -13.44 -0.78
C SER A 166 15.53 -13.77 -1.81
N THR A 167 15.08 -14.16 -3.01
CA THR A 167 15.98 -14.48 -4.12
C THR A 167 16.51 -13.22 -4.81
N PRO A 168 17.67 -13.28 -5.46
CA PRO A 168 18.23 -12.16 -6.21
C PRO A 168 17.29 -11.69 -7.33
N ILE A 169 17.16 -10.36 -7.45
CA ILE A 169 16.38 -9.74 -8.54
C ILE A 169 17.21 -9.60 -9.82
N ILE A 170 18.54 -9.42 -9.67
CA ILE A 170 19.47 -9.36 -10.80
C ILE A 170 20.10 -10.72 -10.97
N THR A 171 19.96 -11.30 -12.15
CA THR A 171 20.44 -12.64 -12.49
C THR A 171 21.12 -12.66 -13.84
N ALA A 172 22.01 -13.66 -14.05
CA ALA A 172 22.58 -13.94 -15.36
C ALA A 172 21.89 -15.13 -16.06
N SER A 173 20.89 -15.74 -15.40
CA SER A 173 20.20 -16.95 -15.88
C SER A 173 18.73 -16.68 -16.13
N ASP A 174 18.22 -17.22 -17.23
CA ASP A 174 16.79 -17.32 -17.49
C ASP A 174 16.28 -18.64 -16.90
N CYS A 175 15.49 -18.58 -15.84
CA CYS A 175 15.01 -19.77 -15.14
C CYS A 175 13.87 -20.50 -15.87
N GLU A 176 13.12 -19.80 -16.73
CA GLU A 176 12.00 -20.39 -17.47
C GLU A 176 12.37 -20.71 -18.94
N GLY A 177 13.50 -20.20 -19.43
CA GLY A 177 13.98 -20.44 -20.81
C GLY A 177 13.11 -19.85 -21.92
N ALA A 178 12.14 -19.03 -21.59
CA ALA A 178 11.12 -18.56 -22.51
C ALA A 178 10.81 -17.05 -22.37
N GLY A 179 11.42 -16.38 -21.41
CA GLY A 179 11.06 -14.99 -21.09
C GLY A 179 11.96 -13.98 -21.81
N GLU A 180 11.37 -12.97 -22.44
CA GLU A 180 12.12 -11.77 -22.77
C GLU A 180 12.48 -11.04 -21.47
N MET A 181 13.79 -10.96 -21.16
CA MET A 181 14.29 -10.35 -19.94
C MET A 181 14.71 -8.89 -20.17
N PHE A 182 14.42 -8.04 -19.20
CA PHE A 182 14.99 -6.69 -19.17
C PHE A 182 16.48 -6.76 -18.83
N ARG A 183 17.33 -6.21 -19.70
CA ARG A 183 18.77 -6.12 -19.45
C ARG A 183 19.08 -5.10 -18.38
N VAL A 184 19.96 -5.45 -17.46
CA VAL A 184 20.56 -4.54 -16.46
C VAL A 184 21.98 -4.21 -16.90
N THR A 185 22.29 -2.94 -17.07
CA THR A 185 23.63 -2.48 -17.53
C THR A 185 23.96 -1.13 -16.92
N THR A 186 25.24 -0.90 -16.66
CA THR A 186 25.78 0.41 -16.27
C THR A 186 26.47 1.12 -17.45
N LEU A 187 26.52 0.47 -18.61
CA LEU A 187 27.09 1.06 -19.82
C LEU A 187 26.06 1.96 -20.52
N ASP A 188 26.55 3.01 -21.18
CA ASP A 188 25.69 3.86 -21.98
C ASP A 188 25.17 3.08 -23.20
N VAL A 189 23.84 2.99 -23.33
CA VAL A 189 23.17 2.23 -24.40
C VAL A 189 23.51 2.81 -25.80
N GLY A 190 23.90 4.06 -25.91
CA GLY A 190 24.33 4.71 -27.15
C GLY A 190 25.77 4.38 -27.59
N ASP A 191 26.59 3.79 -26.71
CA ASP A 191 27.97 3.46 -27.01
C ASP A 191 28.08 2.06 -27.64
N ALA A 192 28.93 1.93 -28.68
CA ALA A 192 29.27 0.63 -29.27
C ALA A 192 29.91 -0.33 -28.24
N ALA A 193 30.59 0.19 -27.22
CA ALA A 193 31.14 -0.57 -26.10
C ALA A 193 30.08 -1.28 -25.25
N SER A 194 28.83 -0.81 -25.29
CA SER A 194 27.72 -1.44 -24.54
C SER A 194 27.36 -2.86 -25.03
N ARG A 195 27.86 -3.26 -26.19
CA ARG A 195 27.70 -4.63 -26.72
C ARG A 195 28.63 -5.65 -26.07
N ASP A 196 29.71 -5.17 -25.47
CA ASP A 196 30.67 -6.06 -24.76
C ASP A 196 30.33 -6.13 -23.27
N ALA A 197 29.62 -7.19 -22.93
CA ALA A 197 29.18 -7.42 -21.54
C ALA A 197 30.36 -7.65 -20.56
N SER A 198 31.55 -7.97 -21.04
CA SER A 198 32.74 -8.12 -20.17
C SER A 198 33.17 -6.79 -19.54
N ARG A 199 32.76 -5.67 -20.12
CA ARG A 199 33.03 -4.31 -19.66
C ARG A 199 31.95 -3.78 -18.71
N ASP A 200 30.84 -4.51 -18.57
CA ASP A 200 29.73 -4.13 -17.70
C ASP A 200 30.04 -4.45 -16.24
N PHE A 201 29.23 -3.91 -15.31
CA PHE A 201 29.44 -3.99 -13.87
C PHE A 201 29.73 -5.40 -13.35
N PHE A 202 29.01 -6.41 -13.84
CA PHE A 202 29.16 -7.80 -13.44
C PHE A 202 30.18 -8.58 -14.31
N GLY A 203 30.83 -7.95 -15.28
CA GLY A 203 31.69 -8.62 -16.25
C GLY A 203 30.99 -9.64 -17.15
N LYS A 204 29.68 -9.68 -17.16
CA LYS A 204 28.79 -10.52 -17.96
C LYS A 204 27.43 -9.87 -18.10
N ALA A 205 26.63 -10.37 -19.06
CA ALA A 205 25.26 -9.92 -19.22
C ALA A 205 24.43 -10.23 -17.96
N ALA A 206 23.68 -9.25 -17.49
CA ALA A 206 22.79 -9.35 -16.34
C ALA A 206 21.39 -8.85 -16.71
N TYR A 207 20.38 -9.40 -16.06
CA TYR A 207 18.99 -9.17 -16.37
C TYR A 207 18.15 -9.08 -15.08
N LEU A 208 16.96 -8.52 -15.18
CA LEU A 208 15.94 -8.65 -14.14
C LEU A 208 15.31 -10.04 -14.22
N THR A 209 15.15 -10.68 -13.08
CA THR A 209 14.60 -12.04 -12.99
C THR A 209 13.15 -12.13 -13.47
N VAL A 210 12.80 -13.22 -14.12
CA VAL A 210 11.44 -13.57 -14.53
C VAL A 210 10.72 -14.43 -13.50
N SER A 211 11.44 -15.03 -12.53
CA SER A 211 10.94 -15.89 -11.45
C SER A 211 12.00 -16.03 -10.36
N GLY A 212 11.56 -16.27 -9.14
CA GLY A 212 12.46 -16.64 -8.02
C GLY A 212 12.71 -18.13 -7.91
N GLN A 213 12.12 -18.94 -8.79
CA GLN A 213 12.10 -20.41 -8.68
C GLN A 213 13.50 -21.03 -8.72
N LEU A 214 14.36 -20.63 -9.66
CA LEU A 214 15.68 -21.25 -9.86
C LEU A 214 16.54 -21.21 -8.58
N GLU A 215 16.64 -20.05 -7.97
CA GLU A 215 17.34 -19.91 -6.69
C GLU A 215 16.53 -20.52 -5.55
N GLY A 216 15.19 -20.46 -5.61
CA GLY A 216 14.28 -21.09 -4.66
C GLY A 216 14.51 -22.58 -4.51
N GLU A 217 14.67 -23.32 -5.62
CA GLU A 217 14.98 -24.75 -5.62
C GLU A 217 16.31 -25.07 -4.90
N ALA A 218 17.32 -24.23 -5.07
CA ALA A 218 18.58 -24.39 -4.33
C ALA A 218 18.39 -24.23 -2.81
N PHE A 219 17.53 -23.31 -2.39
CA PHE A 219 17.17 -23.16 -0.97
C PHE A 219 16.28 -24.30 -0.47
N ALA A 220 15.38 -24.82 -1.28
CA ALA A 220 14.55 -25.98 -0.92
C ALA A 220 15.43 -27.22 -0.63
N CYS A 221 16.53 -27.41 -1.35
CA CYS A 221 17.50 -28.46 -1.08
C CYS A 221 18.20 -28.33 0.29
N ALA A 222 18.12 -27.19 0.95
CA ALA A 222 18.72 -26.94 2.26
C ALA A 222 17.69 -26.74 3.37
N LEU A 223 16.53 -26.15 3.07
CA LEU A 223 15.52 -25.71 4.03
C LEU A 223 14.19 -26.48 3.92
N SER A 224 14.09 -27.45 3.01
CA SER A 224 12.92 -28.29 2.71
C SER A 224 11.75 -27.50 2.11
N ASN A 225 10.96 -26.84 2.94
CA ASN A 225 9.78 -26.10 2.52
C ASN A 225 10.12 -24.60 2.50
N ILE A 226 10.12 -24.02 1.30
CA ILE A 226 10.36 -22.60 1.13
C ILE A 226 9.26 -21.96 0.29
N TYR A 227 9.18 -20.67 0.30
CA TYR A 227 8.45 -19.90 -0.70
C TYR A 227 9.21 -18.63 -1.05
N THR A 228 9.15 -18.26 -2.31
CA THR A 228 9.49 -16.91 -2.73
C THR A 228 8.22 -16.07 -2.77
N PHE A 229 8.31 -14.80 -2.44
CA PHE A 229 7.29 -13.80 -2.65
C PHE A 229 8.00 -12.49 -2.90
N GLY A 230 8.15 -12.15 -4.17
CA GLY A 230 8.97 -11.03 -4.61
C GLY A 230 8.64 -10.54 -6.01
N PRO A 231 9.24 -9.41 -6.42
CA PRO A 231 9.04 -8.84 -7.73
C PRO A 231 9.70 -9.68 -8.82
N THR A 232 8.99 -9.85 -9.93
CA THR A 232 9.45 -10.48 -11.17
C THR A 232 9.16 -9.58 -12.36
N PHE A 233 9.92 -9.74 -13.42
CA PHE A 233 9.91 -8.82 -14.56
C PHE A 233 9.89 -9.62 -15.88
N ARG A 234 8.97 -9.28 -16.77
CA ARG A 234 8.87 -9.90 -18.10
C ARG A 234 8.75 -8.82 -19.16
N ALA A 235 9.68 -8.81 -20.13
CA ALA A 235 9.73 -7.82 -21.20
C ALA A 235 8.81 -8.18 -22.38
N GLU A 236 7.91 -9.14 -22.19
CA GLU A 236 6.98 -9.60 -23.22
C GLU A 236 6.13 -8.45 -23.77
N ASN A 237 6.12 -8.30 -25.08
CA ASN A 237 5.31 -7.30 -25.77
C ASN A 237 3.85 -7.78 -25.87
N SER A 238 3.09 -7.64 -24.76
CA SER A 238 1.68 -8.00 -24.70
C SER A 238 0.81 -6.81 -24.28
N ASN A 239 -0.16 -6.51 -25.11
CA ASN A 239 -1.11 -5.39 -24.89
C ASN A 239 -2.41 -5.83 -24.22
N THR A 240 -2.43 -6.92 -23.45
CA THR A 240 -3.63 -7.35 -22.73
C THR A 240 -3.75 -6.65 -21.38
N THR A 241 -4.96 -6.54 -20.86
CA THR A 241 -5.25 -5.93 -19.56
C THR A 241 -4.73 -6.73 -18.37
N ARG A 242 -4.23 -7.95 -18.61
CA ARG A 242 -3.74 -8.89 -17.58
C ARG A 242 -2.23 -9.04 -17.56
N HIS A 243 -1.50 -8.50 -18.56
CA HIS A 243 -0.05 -8.52 -18.58
C HIS A 243 0.51 -7.27 -17.91
N ALA A 244 1.48 -7.47 -17.05
CA ALA A 244 2.26 -6.42 -16.44
C ALA A 244 3.74 -6.77 -16.60
N ALA A 245 4.55 -5.76 -16.93
CA ALA A 245 6.01 -5.94 -17.06
C ALA A 245 6.71 -6.14 -15.70
N GLU A 246 6.06 -5.74 -14.62
CA GLU A 246 6.49 -5.94 -13.22
C GLU A 246 5.30 -6.43 -12.40
N PHE A 247 5.47 -7.54 -11.71
CA PHE A 247 4.47 -8.11 -10.81
C PHE A 247 5.15 -8.93 -9.70
N TRP A 248 4.38 -9.35 -8.71
CA TRP A 248 4.88 -10.22 -7.64
C TRP A 248 4.36 -11.63 -7.83
N MET A 249 5.26 -12.61 -7.73
CA MET A 249 4.91 -14.02 -7.75
C MET A 249 4.99 -14.62 -6.35
N VAL A 250 4.17 -15.64 -6.12
CA VAL A 250 4.21 -16.51 -4.95
C VAL A 250 4.56 -17.89 -5.46
N GLU A 251 5.71 -18.40 -5.09
CA GLU A 251 6.29 -19.64 -5.63
C GLU A 251 6.76 -20.51 -4.47
N PRO A 252 5.90 -21.42 -3.97
CA PRO A 252 6.29 -22.41 -2.97
C PRO A 252 7.07 -23.54 -3.62
N GLU A 253 8.11 -24.01 -2.90
CA GLU A 253 8.91 -25.18 -3.27
C GLU A 253 8.99 -26.12 -2.07
N MET A 254 8.71 -27.41 -2.29
CA MET A 254 8.68 -28.44 -1.26
C MET A 254 9.59 -29.60 -1.63
N ALA A 255 10.69 -29.79 -0.88
CA ALA A 255 11.54 -30.96 -1.05
C ALA A 255 10.79 -32.24 -0.65
N PHE A 256 11.10 -33.35 -1.34
CA PHE A 256 10.50 -34.67 -1.09
C PHE A 256 8.97 -34.72 -1.22
N CYS A 257 8.38 -33.78 -1.92
CA CYS A 257 6.95 -33.69 -2.16
C CYS A 257 6.63 -34.15 -3.60
N ASP A 258 5.61 -34.96 -3.75
CA ASP A 258 5.07 -35.33 -5.07
C ASP A 258 3.85 -34.43 -5.42
N LEU A 259 3.30 -34.64 -6.60
CA LEU A 259 2.13 -33.88 -7.09
C LEU A 259 0.93 -33.99 -6.14
N TYR A 260 0.74 -35.10 -5.44
CA TYR A 260 -0.36 -35.26 -4.50
C TYR A 260 -0.15 -34.41 -3.25
N GLY A 261 1.07 -34.39 -2.73
CA GLY A 261 1.46 -33.55 -1.61
C GLY A 261 1.31 -32.07 -1.92
N ASP A 262 1.72 -31.65 -3.12
CA ASP A 262 1.55 -30.28 -3.61
C ASP A 262 0.06 -29.92 -3.74
N CYS A 263 -0.76 -30.80 -4.29
CA CYS A 263 -2.22 -30.58 -4.35
C CYS A 263 -2.85 -30.34 -2.98
N LEU A 264 -2.35 -30.95 -1.91
CA LEU A 264 -2.88 -30.76 -0.56
C LEU A 264 -2.65 -29.33 -0.03
N LEU A 265 -1.61 -28.66 -0.46
CA LEU A 265 -1.36 -27.27 -0.11
C LEU A 265 -2.44 -26.34 -0.69
N TYR A 266 -2.97 -26.65 -1.89
CA TYR A 266 -3.98 -25.85 -2.60
C TYR A 266 -5.43 -26.23 -2.25
N THR A 267 -5.69 -27.38 -1.69
CA THR A 267 -7.04 -27.90 -1.43
C THR A 267 -7.69 -27.39 -0.16
N SER A 268 -7.30 -26.21 0.30
CA SER A 268 -8.20 -25.45 1.18
C SER A 268 -9.44 -25.07 0.36
N PRO A 269 -10.67 -25.45 0.78
CA PRO A 269 -11.86 -25.27 -0.06
C PRO A 269 -12.07 -23.80 -0.41
N SER A 270 -11.83 -23.46 -1.67
CA SER A 270 -12.12 -22.15 -2.22
C SER A 270 -13.65 -21.92 -2.19
N PRO A 271 -14.14 -20.70 -1.97
CA PRO A 271 -15.56 -20.38 -2.14
C PRO A 271 -16.12 -20.76 -3.51
N ARG A 272 -15.26 -20.96 -4.53
CA ARG A 272 -15.65 -21.48 -5.85
C ARG A 272 -15.91 -22.97 -5.84
N ASP A 273 -15.17 -23.74 -5.04
CA ASP A 273 -15.30 -25.20 -4.95
C ASP A 273 -16.58 -25.56 -4.19
N LEU A 274 -16.95 -24.77 -3.17
CA LEU A 274 -18.21 -24.90 -2.45
C LEU A 274 -19.46 -24.66 -3.33
N ARG A 275 -19.35 -23.90 -4.43
CA ARG A 275 -20.43 -23.72 -5.38
C ARG A 275 -20.59 -24.90 -6.35
N ARG A 276 -19.54 -25.62 -6.68
CA ARG A 276 -19.58 -26.80 -7.56
C ARG A 276 -20.12 -28.04 -6.87
N SER A 277 -20.01 -28.15 -5.56
CA SER A 277 -20.55 -29.29 -4.80
C SER A 277 -22.05 -29.20 -4.52
N ARG A 278 -22.75 -28.15 -4.98
CA ARG A 278 -24.21 -27.97 -4.84
C ARG A 278 -24.97 -28.13 -6.16
N MET A 279 -24.35 -28.63 -7.22
CA MET A 279 -24.97 -29.16 -8.40
C MET A 279 -24.78 -30.68 -8.41
#